data_7c4f582249831f73b320a4115fc19a0b
#
_entry.id   7c4f582249831f73b320a4115fc19a0b
#
_cell.length_a   1.000
_cell.length_b   1.000
_cell.length_c   1.000
_cell.angle_alpha   90.00
_cell.angle_beta   90.00
_cell.angle_gamma   90.00
#
_symmetry.space_group_name_H-M   'P 1'
#
loop_
_entity.id
_entity.type
_entity.pdbx_description
1 polymer ?
#
loop_
_entity_poly.entity_id
_entity_poly.type
_entity_poly.pdbx_seq_one_letter_code
_entity_poly.pdbx_strand_id
1 'polypeptide(L)'
;MAFEHYIYTGTTCLRCGYTTGSCATLAAKAACEMLLSRKPVGHVSIVTPGGLPVETDVVDACIGEGCAQCAVQKDAGDDADVTDGVLVYARVEHAGSGTGAAGSKGVPTRESEVSVDGGVGVGRVTLPGLEQPVGAAAINATPRAMITSAVR
;
A
#
# COMPACT_ATOMS: atom_id res chain seq x y z
N MET A 1 5.50 -1.90 17.49
CA MET A 1 4.44 -1.53 18.48
C MET A 1 3.07 -1.82 17.89
N ALA A 2 2.19 -2.39 18.68
CA ALA A 2 0.81 -2.57 18.24
C ALA A 2 0.12 -1.19 18.14
N PHE A 3 -0.70 -1.03 17.13
CA PHE A 3 -1.52 0.17 16.96
C PHE A 3 -2.61 0.20 18.03
N GLU A 4 -2.66 1.27 18.80
CA GLU A 4 -3.59 1.43 19.91
C GLU A 4 -4.59 2.55 19.63
N HIS A 5 -5.61 2.22 18.88
CA HIS A 5 -6.76 3.10 18.69
C HIS A 5 -8.04 2.30 18.97
N TYR A 6 -8.89 2.84 19.81
CA TYR A 6 -10.10 2.16 20.28
C TYR A 6 -11.34 2.94 19.90
N ILE A 7 -12.39 2.21 19.53
CA ILE A 7 -13.73 2.75 19.31
C ILE A 7 -14.72 2.04 20.22
N TYR A 8 -15.76 2.75 20.59
CA TYR A 8 -16.85 2.19 21.39
C TYR A 8 -18.06 1.92 20.51
N THR A 9 -18.56 0.70 20.58
CA THR A 9 -19.80 0.28 19.94
C THR A 9 -20.77 -0.15 21.05
N GLY A 10 -21.64 0.76 21.47
CA GLY A 10 -22.44 0.56 22.66
C GLY A 10 -21.58 0.51 23.93
N THR A 11 -21.57 -0.63 24.61
CA THR A 11 -20.76 -0.86 25.83
C THR A 11 -19.45 -1.59 25.51
N THR A 12 -19.19 -1.97 24.28
CA THR A 12 -18.01 -2.73 23.87
C THR A 12 -16.93 -1.79 23.35
N CYS A 13 -15.73 -1.91 23.90
CA CYS A 13 -14.52 -1.22 23.45
C CYS A 13 -13.79 -2.15 22.48
N LEU A 14 -13.57 -1.71 21.24
CA LEU A 14 -12.89 -2.47 20.21
C LEU A 14 -11.60 -1.76 19.81
N ARG A 15 -10.52 -2.53 19.69
CA ARG A 15 -9.27 -2.04 19.14
C ARG A 15 -9.35 -2.01 17.62
N CYS A 16 -9.12 -0.85 17.07
CA CYS A 16 -9.03 -0.69 15.61
C CYS A 16 -7.77 -1.33 15.06
N GLY A 17 -7.87 -1.87 13.84
CA GLY A 17 -6.74 -2.37 13.08
C GLY A 17 -6.45 -1.52 11.85
N TYR A 18 -5.48 -1.96 11.08
CA TYR A 18 -5.14 -1.36 9.80
C TYR A 18 -6.01 -1.95 8.69
N THR A 19 -6.39 -1.12 7.72
CA THR A 19 -6.96 -1.61 6.48
C THR A 19 -5.85 -2.12 5.55
N THR A 20 -6.20 -2.98 4.60
CA THR A 20 -5.25 -3.42 3.56
C THR A 20 -4.72 -2.23 2.76
N GLY A 21 -5.57 -1.23 2.48
CA GLY A 21 -5.16 0.00 1.80
C GLY A 21 -4.14 0.81 2.60
N SER A 22 -4.29 0.92 3.92
CA SER A 22 -3.30 1.57 4.79
C SER A 22 -1.98 0.80 4.82
N CYS A 23 -2.02 -0.53 4.90
CA CYS A 23 -0.82 -1.37 4.83
C CYS A 23 -0.09 -1.22 3.50
N ALA A 24 -0.81 -1.24 2.38
CA ALA A 24 -0.23 -1.03 1.06
C ALA A 24 0.42 0.36 0.93
N THR A 25 -0.21 1.39 1.48
CA THR A 25 0.33 2.76 1.50
C THR A 25 1.60 2.86 2.34
N LEU A 26 1.60 2.26 3.52
CA LEU A 26 2.79 2.20 4.39
C LEU A 26 3.95 1.49 3.69
N ALA A 27 3.70 0.32 3.10
CA ALA A 27 4.71 -0.43 2.37
C ALA A 27 5.24 0.34 1.15
N ALA A 28 4.37 0.99 0.38
CA ALA A 28 4.75 1.80 -0.77
C ALA A 28 5.60 3.01 -0.38
N LYS A 29 5.23 3.71 0.69
CA LYS A 29 6.01 4.83 1.22
C LYS A 29 7.41 4.37 1.64
N ALA A 30 7.50 3.31 2.42
CA ALA A 30 8.78 2.75 2.85
C ALA A 30 9.65 2.31 1.67
N ALA A 31 9.08 1.62 0.70
CA ALA A 31 9.79 1.19 -0.50
C ALA A 31 10.27 2.39 -1.33
N CYS A 32 9.48 3.46 -1.43
CA CYS A 32 9.88 4.69 -2.10
C CYS A 32 11.05 5.38 -1.37
N GLU A 33 11.00 5.48 -0.06
CA GLU A 33 12.10 6.03 0.74
C GLU A 33 13.38 5.21 0.57
N MET A 34 13.27 3.88 0.55
CA MET A 34 14.41 2.98 0.29
C MET A 34 14.98 3.15 -1.10
N LEU A 35 14.13 3.31 -2.11
CA LEU A 35 14.55 3.54 -3.50
C LEU A 35 15.37 4.83 -3.63
N LEU A 36 14.92 5.90 -3.01
CA LEU A 36 15.54 7.23 -3.09
C LEU A 36 16.79 7.36 -2.22
N SER A 37 16.74 6.85 -0.99
CA SER A 37 17.85 6.95 -0.04
C SER A 37 18.93 5.88 -0.24
N ARG A 38 18.58 4.78 -0.93
CA ARG A 38 19.41 3.56 -1.08
C ARG A 38 19.79 2.91 0.25
N LYS A 39 18.95 3.11 1.27
CA LYS A 39 19.12 2.54 2.62
C LYS A 39 17.86 1.81 3.04
N PRO A 40 17.97 0.72 3.81
CA PRO A 40 16.80 0.04 4.35
C PRO A 40 16.05 0.95 5.34
N VAL A 41 14.72 0.87 5.30
CA VAL A 41 13.82 1.55 6.22
C VAL A 41 13.18 0.49 7.12
N GLY A 42 13.32 0.64 8.42
CA GLY A 42 12.80 -0.31 9.41
C GLY A 42 11.45 0.06 10.01
N HIS A 43 11.01 1.30 9.81
CA HIS A 43 9.77 1.82 10.38
C HIS A 43 9.18 2.89 9.46
N VAL A 44 7.85 2.94 9.37
CA VAL A 44 7.15 3.87 8.49
C VAL A 44 5.85 4.34 9.11
N SER A 45 5.46 5.57 8.81
CA SER A 45 4.21 6.17 9.26
C SER A 45 3.50 6.92 8.14
N ILE A 46 2.18 6.96 8.22
CA ILE A 46 1.31 7.77 7.36
C ILE A 46 0.23 8.42 8.20
N VAL A 47 -0.43 9.43 7.63
CA VAL A 47 -1.69 9.96 8.15
C VAL A 47 -2.80 9.52 7.20
N THR A 48 -3.82 8.86 7.74
CA THR A 48 -4.97 8.40 6.94
C THR A 48 -5.82 9.58 6.48
N PRO A 49 -6.70 9.40 5.46
CA PRO A 49 -7.64 10.45 5.05
C PRO A 49 -8.53 10.97 6.19
N GLY A 50 -8.81 10.15 7.19
CA GLY A 50 -9.53 10.55 8.40
C GLY A 50 -8.69 11.33 9.42
N GLY A 51 -7.42 11.62 9.12
CA GLY A 51 -6.53 12.36 10.02
C GLY A 51 -5.87 11.53 11.11
N LEU A 52 -6.02 10.21 11.09
CA LEU A 52 -5.44 9.30 12.07
C LEU A 52 -4.01 8.92 11.69
N PRO A 53 -3.00 9.19 12.55
CA PRO A 53 -1.65 8.71 12.30
C PRO A 53 -1.56 7.20 12.52
N VAL A 54 -0.91 6.52 11.60
CA VAL A 54 -0.69 5.07 11.60
C VAL A 54 0.77 4.79 11.35
N GLU A 55 1.38 3.95 12.15
CA GLU A 55 2.79 3.58 12.02
C GLU A 55 2.99 2.08 12.27
N THR A 56 4.01 1.51 11.64
CA THR A 56 4.34 0.09 11.79
C THR A 56 5.79 -0.19 11.40
N ASP A 57 6.25 -1.36 11.79
CA ASP A 57 7.55 -1.85 11.36
C ASP A 57 7.51 -2.35 9.92
N VAL A 58 8.62 -2.20 9.23
CA VAL A 58 8.84 -2.67 7.87
C VAL A 58 9.58 -4.00 7.92
N VAL A 59 9.10 -4.98 7.17
CA VAL A 59 9.73 -6.30 7.07
C VAL A 59 10.06 -6.61 5.60
N ASP A 60 10.92 -7.62 5.39
CA ASP A 60 11.33 -8.07 4.07
C ASP A 60 11.85 -6.95 3.14
N ALA A 61 12.60 -6.01 3.73
CA ALA A 61 13.17 -4.90 2.97
C ALA A 61 14.25 -5.39 1.99
N CYS A 62 14.08 -5.07 0.72
CA CYS A 62 15.01 -5.42 -0.34
C CYS A 62 15.19 -4.24 -1.30
N ILE A 63 16.43 -3.89 -1.59
CA ILE A 63 16.79 -2.82 -2.53
C ILE A 63 17.52 -3.46 -3.70
N GLY A 64 16.96 -3.30 -4.89
CA GLY A 64 17.54 -3.74 -6.14
C GLY A 64 18.05 -2.57 -6.97
N GLU A 65 18.50 -2.88 -8.18
CA GLU A 65 18.89 -1.86 -9.15
C GLU A 65 17.63 -1.19 -9.71
N GLY A 66 17.45 0.10 -9.42
CA GLY A 66 16.30 0.88 -9.85
C GLY A 66 14.97 0.52 -9.21
N CYS A 67 14.96 -0.31 -8.18
CA CYS A 67 13.74 -0.70 -7.47
C CYS A 67 13.98 -0.94 -5.98
N ALA A 68 12.91 -0.91 -5.20
CA ALA A 68 12.90 -1.32 -3.81
C ALA A 68 11.57 -2.02 -3.49
N GLN A 69 11.60 -2.96 -2.58
CA GLN A 69 10.44 -3.72 -2.16
C GLN A 69 10.49 -3.93 -0.65
N CYS A 70 9.35 -3.91 -0.03
CA CYS A 70 9.20 -4.27 1.37
C CYS A 70 7.78 -4.74 1.66
N ALA A 71 7.56 -5.17 2.88
CA ALA A 71 6.23 -5.57 3.36
C ALA A 71 5.91 -4.93 4.70
N VAL A 72 4.62 -4.86 4.99
CA VAL A 72 4.06 -4.53 6.29
C VAL A 72 3.10 -5.63 6.69
N GLN A 73 3.13 -6.03 7.95
CA GLN A 73 2.18 -6.99 8.46
C GLN A 73 0.88 -6.30 8.86
N LYS A 74 -0.25 -6.80 8.34
CA LYS A 74 -1.55 -6.28 8.69
C LYS A 74 -1.96 -6.72 10.08
N ASP A 75 -2.37 -5.77 10.90
CA ASP A 75 -3.03 -5.99 12.19
C ASP A 75 -4.48 -5.53 12.05
N ALA A 76 -5.41 -6.46 12.05
CA ALA A 76 -6.84 -6.18 11.91
C ALA A 76 -7.50 -5.71 13.21
N GLY A 77 -6.75 -5.64 14.31
CA GLY A 77 -7.31 -5.30 15.61
C GLY A 77 -8.28 -6.37 16.11
N ASP A 78 -9.38 -5.93 16.68
CA ASP A 78 -10.44 -6.82 17.18
C ASP A 78 -11.47 -7.20 16.11
N ASP A 79 -11.28 -6.75 14.87
CA ASP A 79 -12.11 -7.14 13.74
C ASP A 79 -11.75 -8.55 13.24
N ALA A 80 -12.75 -9.37 13.03
CA ALA A 80 -12.57 -10.73 12.51
C ALA A 80 -12.32 -10.68 10.99
N ASP A 81 -11.09 -10.38 10.61
CA ASP A 81 -10.65 -10.27 9.22
C ASP A 81 -9.74 -11.45 8.86
N VAL A 82 -10.08 -12.15 7.78
CA VAL A 82 -9.28 -13.27 7.26
C VAL A 82 -7.89 -12.85 6.80
N THR A 83 -7.65 -11.56 6.57
CA THR A 83 -6.36 -11.00 6.19
C THR A 83 -5.51 -10.53 7.38
N ASP A 84 -5.94 -10.78 8.61
CA ASP A 84 -5.14 -10.50 9.81
C ASP A 84 -3.81 -11.26 9.77
N GLY A 85 -2.71 -10.56 10.06
CA GLY A 85 -1.36 -11.14 10.03
C GLY A 85 -0.75 -11.33 8.65
N VAL A 86 -1.47 -11.04 7.58
CA VAL A 86 -0.97 -11.14 6.20
C VAL A 86 0.09 -10.06 5.94
N LEU A 87 1.14 -10.44 5.23
CA LEU A 87 2.14 -9.49 4.74
C LEU A 87 1.64 -8.81 3.46
N VAL A 88 1.58 -7.49 3.49
CA VAL A 88 1.22 -6.67 2.33
C VAL A 88 2.50 -6.08 1.75
N TYR A 89 2.83 -6.50 0.54
CA TYR A 89 4.04 -6.09 -0.17
C TYR A 89 3.79 -4.88 -1.07
N ALA A 90 4.79 -4.02 -1.16
CA ALA A 90 4.87 -2.99 -2.19
C ALA A 90 6.24 -3.00 -2.84
N ARG A 91 6.27 -2.86 -4.14
CA ARG A 91 7.47 -2.66 -4.94
C ARG A 91 7.36 -1.32 -5.65
N VAL A 92 8.39 -0.51 -5.53
CA VAL A 92 8.50 0.80 -6.19
C VAL A 92 9.71 0.77 -7.11
N GLU A 93 9.54 1.29 -8.30
CA GLU A 93 10.60 1.41 -9.31
C GLU A 93 10.47 2.72 -10.07
N HIS A 94 11.58 3.18 -10.65
CA HIS A 94 11.56 4.35 -11.52
C HIS A 94 10.81 4.06 -12.81
N ALA A 95 9.97 4.98 -13.25
CA ALA A 95 9.31 4.88 -14.54
C ALA A 95 10.36 4.81 -15.66
N GLY A 96 10.30 3.76 -16.48
CA GLY A 96 11.25 3.54 -17.57
C GLY A 96 12.35 2.51 -17.27
N SER A 97 12.52 2.02 -16.05
CA SER A 97 13.46 0.96 -15.71
C SER A 97 12.83 -0.43 -15.72
N GLY A 98 11.55 -0.52 -16.02
CA GLY A 98 10.76 -1.73 -15.79
C GLY A 98 10.93 -2.80 -16.86
N THR A 99 11.41 -3.96 -16.45
CA THR A 99 11.00 -5.26 -17.00
C THR A 99 9.68 -5.67 -16.32
N GLY A 100 8.79 -4.71 -16.17
CA GLY A 100 7.49 -4.92 -15.54
C GLY A 100 6.51 -5.54 -16.50
N ALA A 101 5.69 -6.45 -15.98
CA ALA A 101 4.61 -7.07 -16.72
C ALA A 101 3.83 -6.06 -17.57
N ALA A 102 3.75 -6.33 -18.84
CA ALA A 102 3.02 -5.55 -19.82
C ALA A 102 1.57 -5.31 -19.36
N GLY A 103 1.12 -4.08 -19.33
CA GLY A 103 -0.28 -3.86 -19.09
C GLY A 103 -0.84 -2.46 -19.01
N SER A 104 -0.06 -1.43 -18.86
CA SER A 104 -0.64 -0.09 -19.02
C SER A 104 0.25 0.80 -19.89
N LYS A 105 -0.18 0.99 -21.11
CA LYS A 105 0.31 2.05 -21.98
C LYS A 105 -0.27 3.37 -21.49
N GLY A 106 0.24 3.89 -20.38
CA GLY A 106 0.06 5.28 -20.02
C GLY A 106 1.07 6.12 -20.79
N VAL A 107 0.60 7.10 -21.51
CA VAL A 107 1.47 8.10 -22.15
C VAL A 107 2.16 8.89 -21.04
N PRO A 108 3.50 8.95 -21.00
CA PRO A 108 4.19 9.73 -19.97
C PRO A 108 3.93 11.22 -20.18
N THR A 109 3.16 11.82 -19.30
CA THR A 109 3.09 13.26 -19.17
C THR A 109 4.26 13.76 -18.30
N ARG A 110 4.73 14.94 -18.60
CA ARG A 110 6.00 15.53 -18.11
C ARG A 110 6.06 15.88 -16.62
N GLU A 111 5.09 15.51 -15.83
CA GLU A 111 5.10 15.67 -14.38
C GLU A 111 5.21 14.29 -13.75
N SER A 112 5.96 14.17 -12.66
CA SER A 112 6.23 12.94 -11.93
C SER A 112 4.94 12.14 -11.68
N GLU A 113 4.56 11.34 -12.66
CA GLU A 113 3.34 10.55 -12.63
C GLU A 113 3.60 9.26 -11.87
N VAL A 114 2.80 9.03 -10.86
CA VAL A 114 2.80 7.79 -10.11
C VAL A 114 1.76 6.86 -10.73
N SER A 115 2.23 5.71 -11.20
CA SER A 115 1.36 4.63 -11.67
C SER A 115 1.24 3.56 -10.60
N VAL A 116 0.04 3.13 -10.30
CA VAL A 116 -0.25 2.08 -9.31
C VAL A 116 -0.90 0.90 -10.00
N ASP A 117 -0.34 -0.28 -9.82
CA ASP A 117 -0.86 -1.53 -10.35
C ASP A 117 -0.83 -2.63 -9.28
N GLY A 118 -1.56 -3.72 -9.52
CA GLY A 118 -1.59 -4.86 -8.64
C GLY A 118 -0.49 -5.87 -8.94
N GLY A 119 0.18 -6.33 -7.90
CA GLY A 119 1.14 -7.42 -7.95
C GLY A 119 0.49 -8.79 -7.73
N VAL A 120 1.31 -9.76 -7.37
CA VAL A 120 0.87 -11.13 -7.06
C VAL A 120 -0.15 -11.10 -5.90
N GLY A 121 -1.25 -11.80 -6.06
CA GLY A 121 -2.32 -11.88 -5.06
C GLY A 121 -3.35 -10.76 -5.11
N VAL A 122 -3.11 -9.70 -5.85
CA VAL A 122 -4.10 -8.64 -6.07
C VAL A 122 -5.05 -9.06 -7.19
N GLY A 123 -6.36 -9.04 -6.91
CA GLY A 123 -7.38 -9.37 -7.89
C GLY A 123 -7.43 -8.38 -9.06
N ARG A 124 -7.97 -8.84 -10.17
CA ARG A 124 -8.29 -8.01 -11.34
C ARG A 124 -9.80 -7.90 -11.49
N VAL A 125 -10.27 -6.76 -11.95
CA VAL A 125 -11.69 -6.56 -12.24
C VAL A 125 -12.05 -7.34 -13.50
N THR A 126 -13.00 -8.27 -13.39
CA THR A 126 -13.43 -9.12 -14.49
C THR A 126 -14.81 -8.76 -15.05
N LEU A 127 -15.62 -8.04 -14.28
CA LEU A 127 -16.99 -7.66 -14.65
C LEU A 127 -17.19 -6.14 -14.49
N PRO A 128 -18.02 -5.52 -15.36
CA PRO A 128 -18.38 -4.11 -15.19
C PRO A 128 -19.23 -3.89 -13.93
N GLY A 129 -19.26 -2.65 -13.44
CA GLY A 129 -20.07 -2.25 -12.27
C GLY A 129 -19.26 -2.01 -11.00
N LEU A 130 -17.96 -2.27 -11.01
CA LEU A 130 -17.05 -1.91 -9.93
C LEU A 130 -16.44 -0.51 -10.18
N GLU A 131 -15.83 0.05 -9.15
CA GLU A 131 -15.20 1.38 -9.20
C GLU A 131 -14.07 1.47 -10.24
N GLN A 132 -13.36 0.36 -10.48
CA GLN A 132 -12.29 0.29 -11.47
C GLN A 132 -12.78 -0.41 -12.75
N PRO A 133 -12.20 -0.07 -13.92
CA PRO A 133 -12.57 -0.71 -15.18
C PRO A 133 -12.13 -2.18 -15.24
N VAL A 134 -12.77 -2.95 -16.10
CA VAL A 134 -12.40 -4.34 -16.37
C VAL A 134 -10.94 -4.43 -16.81
N GLY A 135 -10.20 -5.37 -16.26
CA GLY A 135 -8.77 -5.59 -16.50
C GLY A 135 -7.84 -4.80 -15.59
N ALA A 136 -8.34 -3.79 -14.88
CA ALA A 136 -7.56 -3.06 -13.88
C ALA A 136 -7.38 -3.85 -12.59
N ALA A 137 -6.33 -3.54 -11.83
CA ALA A 137 -6.18 -4.07 -10.49
C ALA A 137 -7.38 -3.67 -9.61
N ALA A 138 -7.90 -4.59 -8.82
CA ALA A 138 -9.03 -4.36 -7.92
C ALA A 138 -8.59 -3.56 -6.68
N ILE A 139 -8.07 -2.37 -6.91
CA ILE A 139 -7.66 -1.40 -5.90
C ILE A 139 -8.58 -0.18 -6.03
N ASN A 140 -9.36 0.10 -5.00
CA ASN A 140 -10.31 1.19 -5.00
C ASN A 140 -9.63 2.57 -5.05
N ALA A 141 -10.41 3.62 -5.33
CA ALA A 141 -9.90 4.98 -5.50
C ALA A 141 -9.20 5.52 -4.25
N THR A 142 -9.71 5.26 -3.05
CA THR A 142 -9.11 5.74 -1.81
C THR A 142 -7.71 5.15 -1.56
N PRO A 143 -7.49 3.83 -1.60
CA PRO A 143 -6.15 3.26 -1.52
C PRO A 143 -5.21 3.76 -2.62
N ARG A 144 -5.68 3.90 -3.85
CA ARG A 144 -4.88 4.45 -4.96
C ARG A 144 -4.41 5.87 -4.67
N ALA A 145 -5.30 6.72 -4.20
CA ALA A 145 -4.99 8.10 -3.85
C ALA A 145 -3.99 8.18 -2.67
N MET A 146 -4.15 7.35 -1.67
CA MET A 146 -3.24 7.26 -0.52
C MET A 146 -1.83 6.86 -0.96
N ILE A 147 -1.70 5.80 -1.77
CA ILE A 147 -0.42 5.32 -2.30
C ILE A 147 0.24 6.40 -3.16
N THR A 148 -0.49 6.99 -4.09
CA THR A 148 0.00 8.04 -4.97
C THR A 148 0.52 9.24 -4.18
N SER A 149 -0.20 9.67 -3.17
CA SER A 149 0.19 10.77 -2.30
C SER A 149 1.43 10.45 -1.47
N ALA A 150 1.57 9.21 -1.00
CA ALA A 150 2.67 8.78 -0.16
C ALA A 150 4.00 8.65 -0.91
N VAL A 151 3.98 8.40 -2.22
CA VAL A 151 5.18 8.19 -3.05
C VAL A 151 5.57 9.39 -3.91
N ARG A 152 4.85 10.49 -3.82
CA ARG A 152 5.14 11.76 -4.51
C ARG A 152 6.31 12.56 -3.94
#